data_dd422ffb64be5a5b9eff4a8e80805e26
#
_entry.id   dd422ffb64be5a5b9eff4a8e80805e26
#
_cell.length_a   1.000
_cell.length_b   1.000
_cell.length_c   1.000
_cell.angle_alpha   90.00
_cell.angle_beta   90.00
_cell.angle_gamma   90.00
#
_symmetry.space_group_name_H-M   'P 1'
#
loop_
_entity.id
_entity.type
_entity.pdbx_description
1 polymer ?
#
loop_
_entity_poly.entity_id
_entity_poly.type
_entity_poly.pdbx_seq_one_letter_code
_entity_poly.pdbx_strand_id
1 'polypeptide(L)'
;MKRSFIYTVYFLLLSLAQLSCDDFLREKPRDRIFEEEAYKNLSDLYLNAVASLYNNIGGYSDSQGLQGTGRGIYDLNTFTTDEAIMPTRGGDWYDGGFWQGLYLHNWGVNNDAIQATWEYLYKVIGLSNKSLERIAQYAGTHNDRELVAYEAEVRALRALYYYHLVDLFGNVPLVLSSSMPVKEVKQSPRQEVYDFVVRELQQSAPELSTAHGNLPGTYYGRITRPVA
;
A
#
# COMPACT_ATOMS: atom_id res chain seq x y z
N MET A 1 -23.25 -51.90 44.55
CA MET A 1 -23.80 -51.51 43.18
C MET A 1 -24.31 -50.10 43.09
N LYS A 2 -25.11 -49.55 44.02
CA LYS A 2 -25.63 -48.16 43.90
C LYS A 2 -24.56 -47.04 43.87
N ARG A 3 -23.48 -47.14 44.64
CA ARG A 3 -22.41 -46.12 44.67
C ARG A 3 -21.58 -46.09 43.37
N SER A 4 -21.31 -47.23 42.77
CA SER A 4 -20.56 -47.32 41.52
C SER A 4 -21.35 -46.68 40.35
N PHE A 5 -22.65 -46.88 40.30
CA PHE A 5 -23.52 -46.26 39.31
C PHE A 5 -23.56 -44.72 39.41
N ILE A 6 -23.57 -44.17 40.63
CA ILE A 6 -23.54 -42.73 40.87
C ILE A 6 -22.22 -42.10 40.35
N TYR A 7 -21.07 -42.76 40.59
CA TYR A 7 -19.78 -42.28 40.08
C TYR A 7 -19.69 -42.35 38.57
N THR A 8 -20.28 -43.35 37.93
CA THR A 8 -20.31 -43.46 36.47
C THR A 8 -21.17 -42.35 35.85
N VAL A 9 -22.32 -42.03 36.45
CA VAL A 9 -23.19 -40.91 35.99
C VAL A 9 -22.51 -39.56 36.21
N TYR A 10 -21.80 -39.36 37.35
CA TYR A 10 -21.02 -38.15 37.56
C TYR A 10 -19.89 -37.96 36.57
N PHE A 11 -19.17 -39.03 36.24
CA PHE A 11 -18.10 -39.02 35.24
C PHE A 11 -18.63 -38.75 33.84
N LEU A 12 -19.80 -39.28 33.50
CA LEU A 12 -20.47 -39.00 32.20
C LEU A 12 -20.94 -37.58 32.10
N LEU A 13 -21.47 -36.98 33.18
CA LEU A 13 -21.86 -35.56 33.23
C LEU A 13 -20.66 -34.64 33.16
N LEU A 14 -19.54 -35.00 33.78
CA LEU A 14 -18.30 -34.21 33.70
C LEU A 14 -17.69 -34.23 32.28
N SER A 15 -17.77 -35.39 31.60
CA SER A 15 -17.27 -35.51 30.21
C SER A 15 -18.15 -34.76 29.19
N LEU A 16 -19.45 -34.62 29.44
CA LEU A 16 -20.37 -33.79 28.63
C LEU A 16 -20.13 -32.30 28.83
N ALA A 17 -19.67 -31.87 30.00
CA ALA A 17 -19.34 -30.47 30.28
C ALA A 17 -18.05 -29.99 29.54
N GLN A 18 -17.24 -30.93 29.03
CA GLN A 18 -16.05 -30.58 28.22
C GLN A 18 -16.38 -30.30 26.74
N LEU A 19 -17.62 -30.53 26.28
CA LEU A 19 -18.11 -30.08 24.98
C LEU A 19 -18.48 -28.59 25.08
N SER A 20 -17.54 -27.79 25.58
CA SER A 20 -17.68 -26.34 25.64
C SER A 20 -17.70 -25.79 24.21
N CYS A 21 -18.68 -24.96 23.93
CA CYS A 21 -18.90 -24.32 22.68
C CYS A 21 -17.69 -23.46 22.27
N ASP A 22 -16.84 -23.94 21.38
CA ASP A 22 -15.76 -23.18 20.75
C ASP A 22 -16.31 -21.88 20.11
N ASP A 23 -17.54 -21.92 19.62
CA ASP A 23 -18.21 -20.76 19.02
C ASP A 23 -18.52 -19.63 20.02
N PHE A 24 -18.71 -19.95 21.32
CA PHE A 24 -18.98 -18.94 22.36
C PHE A 24 -17.72 -18.16 22.74
N LEU A 25 -16.55 -18.78 22.60
CA LEU A 25 -15.25 -18.19 22.92
C LEU A 25 -14.60 -17.51 21.70
N ARG A 26 -15.16 -17.67 20.50
CA ARG A 26 -14.71 -16.94 19.32
C ARG A 26 -15.25 -15.52 19.37
N GLU A 27 -14.36 -14.60 19.69
CA GLU A 27 -14.64 -13.17 19.60
C GLU A 27 -14.92 -12.81 18.14
N LYS A 28 -16.16 -12.38 17.87
CA LYS A 28 -16.53 -11.82 16.56
C LYS A 28 -16.55 -10.28 16.71
N PRO A 29 -15.41 -9.61 16.45
CA PRO A 29 -15.36 -8.16 16.52
C PRO A 29 -16.40 -7.57 15.58
N ARG A 30 -17.16 -6.59 16.05
CA ARG A 30 -18.18 -5.89 15.25
C ARG A 30 -17.64 -4.63 14.56
N ASP A 31 -16.42 -4.26 14.92
CA ASP A 31 -15.71 -3.06 14.49
C ASP A 31 -14.58 -3.35 13.48
N ARG A 32 -14.38 -4.62 13.14
CA ARG A 32 -13.32 -5.08 12.21
C ARG A 32 -13.87 -6.12 11.25
N ILE A 33 -13.44 -6.03 10.01
CA ILE A 33 -13.68 -7.06 8.99
C ILE A 33 -12.57 -8.11 9.13
N PHE A 34 -12.95 -9.38 9.26
CA PHE A 34 -11.98 -10.47 9.22
C PHE A 34 -11.34 -10.55 7.83
N GLU A 35 -10.07 -10.95 7.80
CA GLU A 35 -9.32 -11.07 6.55
C GLU A 35 -10.00 -12.03 5.55
N GLU A 36 -10.60 -13.11 6.05
CA GLU A 36 -11.37 -14.06 5.25
C GLU A 36 -12.63 -13.44 4.60
N GLU A 37 -13.24 -12.47 5.27
CA GLU A 37 -14.41 -11.75 4.75
C GLU A 37 -14.02 -10.61 3.81
N ALA A 38 -12.84 -10.01 4.03
CA ALA A 38 -12.34 -8.90 3.23
C ALA A 38 -12.01 -9.28 1.77
N TYR A 39 -11.84 -10.58 1.49
CA TYR A 39 -11.47 -11.10 0.16
C TYR A 39 -12.38 -12.26 -0.28
N LYS A 40 -13.62 -12.24 0.17
CA LYS A 40 -14.57 -13.34 0.03
C LYS A 40 -15.05 -13.56 -1.42
N ASN A 41 -15.10 -12.51 -2.20
CA ASN A 41 -15.52 -12.53 -3.59
C ASN A 41 -14.72 -11.51 -4.40
N LEU A 42 -14.89 -11.54 -5.73
CA LEU A 42 -14.15 -10.71 -6.66
C LEU A 42 -14.33 -9.20 -6.42
N SER A 43 -15.53 -8.77 -6.02
CA SER A 43 -15.81 -7.35 -5.69
C SER A 43 -15.07 -6.91 -4.43
N ASP A 44 -15.11 -7.73 -3.38
CA ASP A 44 -14.41 -7.44 -2.13
C ASP A 44 -12.89 -7.47 -2.33
N LEU A 45 -12.38 -8.41 -3.14
CA LEU A 45 -10.98 -8.45 -3.55
C LEU A 45 -10.59 -7.15 -4.26
N TYR A 46 -11.39 -6.69 -5.24
CA TYR A 46 -11.12 -5.44 -5.94
C TYR A 46 -11.07 -4.24 -4.98
N LEU A 47 -12.08 -4.09 -4.13
CA LEU A 47 -12.18 -2.97 -3.20
C LEU A 47 -11.00 -2.94 -2.22
N ASN A 48 -10.63 -4.09 -1.67
CA ASN A 48 -9.63 -4.16 -0.61
C ASN A 48 -8.19 -4.29 -1.12
N ALA A 49 -7.97 -4.92 -2.29
CA ALA A 49 -6.62 -5.09 -2.83
C ALA A 49 -6.25 -4.04 -3.90
N VAL A 50 -7.20 -3.55 -4.69
CA VAL A 50 -6.91 -2.62 -5.80
C VAL A 50 -7.36 -1.21 -5.46
N ALA A 51 -8.65 -1.00 -5.19
CA ALA A 51 -9.21 0.32 -4.95
C ALA A 51 -8.61 1.02 -3.72
N SER A 52 -8.27 0.25 -2.68
CA SER A 52 -7.60 0.76 -1.48
C SER A 52 -6.26 1.44 -1.77
N LEU A 53 -5.53 1.02 -2.82
CA LEU A 53 -4.27 1.65 -3.22
C LEU A 53 -4.48 3.07 -3.77
N TYR A 54 -5.56 3.29 -4.50
CA TYR A 54 -5.91 4.62 -4.99
C TYR A 54 -6.23 5.60 -3.86
N ASN A 55 -6.77 5.13 -2.75
CA ASN A 55 -7.02 5.97 -1.57
C ASN A 55 -5.72 6.55 -0.98
N ASN A 56 -4.58 5.89 -1.23
CA ASN A 56 -3.29 6.38 -0.75
C ASN A 56 -2.66 7.45 -1.68
N ILE A 57 -3.19 7.67 -2.89
CA ILE A 57 -2.65 8.68 -3.83
C ILE A 57 -2.76 10.09 -3.23
N GLY A 58 -3.84 10.39 -2.52
CA GLY A 58 -4.02 11.66 -1.80
C GLY A 58 -3.16 11.81 -0.56
N GLY A 59 -2.55 10.73 -0.06
CA GLY A 59 -1.77 10.73 1.18
C GLY A 59 -2.63 10.73 2.44
N TYR A 60 -1.96 10.87 3.59
CA TYR A 60 -2.61 11.03 4.88
C TYR A 60 -2.71 12.51 5.24
N SER A 61 -3.90 12.97 5.62
CA SER A 61 -4.08 14.33 6.13
C SER A 61 -3.50 15.40 5.20
N ASP A 62 -3.70 15.25 3.91
CA ASP A 62 -3.30 16.19 2.85
C ASP A 62 -1.79 16.44 2.71
N SER A 63 -0.92 15.70 3.41
CA SER A 63 0.48 16.08 3.47
C SER A 63 1.45 15.26 2.61
N GLN A 64 1.31 13.95 2.47
CA GLN A 64 2.35 13.13 1.80
C GLN A 64 1.94 12.44 0.51
N GLY A 65 0.75 12.69 -0.01
CA GLY A 65 0.30 12.07 -1.26
C GLY A 65 1.16 12.45 -2.47
N LEU A 66 0.92 11.79 -3.61
CA LEU A 66 1.61 12.12 -4.86
C LEU A 66 1.37 13.57 -5.32
N GLN A 67 0.24 14.15 -4.93
CA GLN A 67 -0.10 15.55 -5.17
C GLN A 67 -0.01 16.39 -3.89
N GLY A 68 0.64 15.87 -2.86
CA GLY A 68 0.70 16.51 -1.55
C GLY A 68 1.48 17.82 -1.58
N THR A 69 0.82 18.91 -1.17
CA THR A 69 1.40 20.25 -1.03
C THR A 69 1.86 20.53 0.41
N GLY A 70 1.68 19.60 1.33
CA GLY A 70 2.05 19.73 2.72
C GLY A 70 3.37 19.03 3.03
N ARG A 71 4.49 19.48 2.45
CA ARG A 71 5.82 18.88 2.62
C ARG A 71 5.90 17.47 2.03
N GLY A 72 5.22 17.25 0.91
CA GLY A 72 5.22 16.00 0.15
C GLY A 72 6.02 16.08 -1.14
N ILE A 73 5.74 15.17 -2.07
CA ILE A 73 6.46 15.04 -3.34
C ILE A 73 6.41 16.31 -4.18
N TYR A 74 5.25 16.97 -4.24
CA TYR A 74 5.10 18.21 -5.00
C TYR A 74 6.03 19.31 -4.46
N ASP A 75 6.05 19.52 -3.16
CA ASP A 75 6.89 20.53 -2.53
C ASP A 75 8.38 20.22 -2.69
N LEU A 76 8.77 18.95 -2.54
CA LEU A 76 10.15 18.54 -2.76
C LEU A 76 10.59 18.80 -4.20
N ASN A 77 9.75 18.52 -5.18
CA ASN A 77 10.06 18.78 -6.59
C ASN A 77 10.05 20.26 -6.95
N THR A 78 9.22 21.08 -6.28
CA THR A 78 9.06 22.50 -6.60
C THR A 78 10.10 23.37 -5.90
N PHE A 79 10.25 23.23 -4.57
CA PHE A 79 11.11 24.12 -3.78
C PHE A 79 12.60 23.75 -3.79
N THR A 80 12.96 22.62 -4.39
CA THR A 80 14.38 22.29 -4.66
C THR A 80 14.84 22.74 -6.04
N THR A 81 14.01 23.47 -6.77
CA THR A 81 14.32 24.02 -8.09
C THR A 81 14.39 25.56 -8.06
N ASP A 82 14.71 26.16 -9.19
CA ASP A 82 14.65 27.61 -9.41
C ASP A 82 13.25 28.11 -9.78
N GLU A 83 12.26 27.21 -9.83
CA GLU A 83 10.88 27.55 -10.23
C GLU A 83 10.15 28.36 -9.17
N ALA A 84 10.35 28.04 -7.88
CA ALA A 84 9.65 28.71 -6.80
C ALA A 84 10.49 28.80 -5.52
N ILE A 85 10.30 29.89 -4.79
CA ILE A 85 10.85 30.10 -3.45
C ILE A 85 9.75 30.55 -2.50
N MET A 86 9.78 30.06 -1.27
CA MET A 86 8.92 30.53 -0.19
C MET A 86 9.60 31.72 0.50
N PRO A 87 9.13 32.98 0.28
CA PRO A 87 9.75 34.15 0.90
C PRO A 87 9.42 34.24 2.38
N THR A 88 10.39 34.62 3.19
CA THR A 88 10.17 34.94 4.60
C THR A 88 9.49 36.30 4.74
N ARG A 89 8.33 36.36 5.39
CA ARG A 89 7.61 37.61 5.69
C ARG A 89 7.38 37.71 7.20
N GLY A 90 8.34 38.30 7.88
CA GLY A 90 8.35 38.32 9.35
C GLY A 90 8.48 36.90 9.92
N GLY A 91 7.53 36.47 10.75
CA GLY A 91 7.48 35.09 11.27
C GLY A 91 6.68 34.12 10.39
N ASP A 92 6.02 34.62 9.32
CA ASP A 92 5.16 33.83 8.46
C ASP A 92 6.00 32.99 7.47
N TRP A 93 5.66 31.71 7.33
CA TRP A 93 6.34 30.75 6.46
C TRP A 93 7.86 30.59 6.70
N TYR A 94 8.35 31.02 7.83
CA TYR A 94 9.76 30.80 8.17
C TYR A 94 10.03 29.32 8.49
N ASP A 95 9.17 28.68 9.28
CA ASP A 95 9.24 27.25 9.63
C ASP A 95 10.66 26.79 10.03
N GLY A 96 11.38 27.60 10.82
CA GLY A 96 12.77 27.29 11.18
C GLY A 96 13.75 27.31 10.00
N GLY A 97 13.40 27.94 8.86
CA GLY A 97 14.22 27.95 7.65
C GLY A 97 14.03 26.73 6.74
N PHE A 98 12.98 25.95 6.99
CA PHE A 98 12.71 24.72 6.24
C PHE A 98 12.62 24.94 4.71
N TRP A 99 11.79 25.88 4.27
CA TRP A 99 11.57 26.20 2.86
C TRP A 99 12.81 26.79 2.18
N GLN A 100 13.52 27.69 2.89
CA GLN A 100 14.78 28.25 2.41
C GLN A 100 15.86 27.16 2.31
N GLY A 101 15.85 26.20 3.23
CA GLY A 101 16.75 25.05 3.21
C GLY A 101 16.56 24.17 1.98
N LEU A 102 15.31 23.94 1.55
CA LEU A 102 15.00 23.23 0.30
C LEU A 102 15.53 24.00 -0.92
N TYR A 103 15.22 25.29 -1.02
CA TYR A 103 15.68 26.13 -2.14
C TYR A 103 17.19 26.23 -2.24
N LEU A 104 17.89 26.38 -1.11
CA LEU A 104 19.35 26.48 -1.05
C LEU A 104 20.06 25.12 -1.13
N HIS A 105 19.33 24.02 -1.27
CA HIS A 105 19.86 22.65 -1.24
C HIS A 105 20.62 22.34 0.05
N ASN A 106 20.18 22.92 1.16
CA ASN A 106 20.81 22.76 2.47
C ASN A 106 19.92 21.94 3.41
N TRP A 107 19.65 20.70 3.03
CA TRP A 107 18.95 19.74 3.86
C TRP A 107 19.87 18.62 4.34
N GLY A 108 19.54 18.05 5.48
CA GLY A 108 20.23 16.88 6.03
C GLY A 108 19.32 15.66 6.09
N VAL A 109 19.88 14.57 6.61
CA VAL A 109 19.18 13.29 6.80
C VAL A 109 17.96 13.37 7.73
N ASN A 110 17.87 14.41 8.55
CA ASN A 110 16.78 14.65 9.49
C ASN A 110 15.70 15.59 8.94
N ASN A 111 15.64 15.81 7.61
CA ASN A 111 14.60 16.62 7.03
C ASN A 111 13.28 15.85 7.03
N ASP A 112 12.28 16.35 7.76
CA ASP A 112 11.00 15.67 8.00
C ASP A 112 10.23 15.39 6.70
N ALA A 113 10.29 16.27 5.70
CA ALA A 113 9.60 16.06 4.42
C ALA A 113 10.23 14.94 3.61
N ILE A 114 11.56 14.85 3.61
CA ILE A 114 12.31 13.79 2.92
C ILE A 114 12.00 12.45 3.56
N GLN A 115 12.05 12.37 4.90
CA GLN A 115 11.74 11.16 5.65
C GLN A 115 10.29 10.74 5.45
N ALA A 116 9.33 11.64 5.62
CA ALA A 116 7.91 11.34 5.47
C ALA A 116 7.57 10.88 4.04
N THR A 117 8.20 11.47 3.02
CA THR A 117 8.03 11.05 1.63
C THR A 117 8.58 9.64 1.39
N TRP A 118 9.75 9.32 1.93
CA TRP A 118 10.31 7.97 1.88
C TRP A 118 9.38 6.94 2.52
N GLU A 119 8.94 7.20 3.74
CA GLU A 119 8.04 6.32 4.50
C GLU A 119 6.70 6.12 3.77
N TYR A 120 6.14 7.19 3.22
CA TYR A 120 4.91 7.14 2.44
C TYR A 120 5.05 6.25 1.20
N LEU A 121 6.09 6.44 0.40
CA LEU A 121 6.31 5.68 -0.83
C LEU A 121 6.50 4.18 -0.52
N TYR A 122 7.32 3.84 0.46
CA TYR A 122 7.52 2.44 0.85
C TYR A 122 6.31 1.81 1.52
N LYS A 123 5.49 2.59 2.23
CA LYS A 123 4.23 2.09 2.75
C LYS A 123 3.30 1.63 1.64
N VAL A 124 3.14 2.43 0.59
CA VAL A 124 2.24 2.04 -0.52
C VAL A 124 2.83 0.90 -1.35
N ILE A 125 4.15 0.83 -1.51
CA ILE A 125 4.82 -0.34 -2.11
C ILE A 125 4.55 -1.60 -1.29
N GLY A 126 4.66 -1.53 0.04
CA GLY A 126 4.33 -2.65 0.92
C GLY A 126 2.86 -3.11 0.79
N LEU A 127 1.94 -2.15 0.72
CA LEU A 127 0.52 -2.43 0.46
C LEU A 127 0.31 -3.06 -0.92
N SER A 128 1.01 -2.58 -1.96
CA SER A 128 0.95 -3.14 -3.31
C SER A 128 1.47 -4.59 -3.35
N ASN A 129 2.56 -4.88 -2.65
CA ASN A 129 3.08 -6.25 -2.53
C ASN A 129 2.04 -7.16 -1.87
N LYS A 130 1.44 -6.72 -0.75
CA LYS A 130 0.38 -7.46 -0.07
C LYS A 130 -0.83 -7.68 -0.97
N SER A 131 -1.23 -6.68 -1.76
CA SER A 131 -2.33 -6.79 -2.74
C SER A 131 -2.04 -7.84 -3.80
N LEU A 132 -0.82 -7.87 -4.36
CA LEU A 132 -0.41 -8.89 -5.33
C LEU A 132 -0.42 -10.29 -4.73
N GLU A 133 0.04 -10.46 -3.49
CA GLU A 133 -0.01 -11.72 -2.77
C GLU A 133 -1.46 -12.20 -2.55
N ARG A 134 -2.40 -11.28 -2.25
CA ARG A 134 -3.83 -11.59 -2.10
C ARG A 134 -4.50 -11.97 -3.41
N ILE A 135 -4.21 -11.24 -4.49
CA ILE A 135 -4.71 -11.58 -5.84
C ILE A 135 -4.21 -12.97 -6.24
N ALA A 136 -2.93 -13.27 -6.03
CA ALA A 136 -2.36 -14.57 -6.34
C ALA A 136 -2.98 -15.70 -5.48
N GLN A 137 -3.23 -15.45 -4.20
CA GLN A 137 -3.91 -16.41 -3.32
C GLN A 137 -5.35 -16.70 -3.78
N TYR A 138 -6.10 -15.66 -4.13
CA TYR A 138 -7.47 -15.79 -4.66
C TYR A 138 -7.48 -16.55 -5.99
N ALA A 139 -6.57 -16.24 -6.89
CA ALA A 139 -6.40 -16.93 -8.19
C ALA A 139 -6.06 -18.42 -8.04
N GLY A 140 -5.46 -18.85 -6.93
CA GLY A 140 -5.20 -20.26 -6.64
C GLY A 140 -6.46 -21.11 -6.47
N THR A 141 -7.62 -20.50 -6.20
CA THR A 141 -8.91 -21.17 -5.96
C THR A 141 -10.02 -20.71 -6.90
N HIS A 142 -9.81 -19.64 -7.66
CA HIS A 142 -10.79 -19.02 -8.54
C HIS A 142 -10.16 -18.74 -9.92
N ASN A 143 -10.96 -18.82 -10.97
CA ASN A 143 -10.49 -18.60 -12.35
C ASN A 143 -11.30 -17.46 -13.01
N ASP A 144 -11.25 -16.29 -12.36
CA ASP A 144 -11.91 -15.08 -12.85
C ASP A 144 -10.98 -14.33 -13.82
N ARG A 145 -11.50 -13.93 -14.98
CA ARG A 145 -10.73 -13.25 -16.03
C ARG A 145 -10.23 -11.87 -15.59
N GLU A 146 -10.93 -11.25 -14.66
CA GLU A 146 -10.64 -9.93 -14.11
C GLU A 146 -9.36 -9.91 -13.26
N LEU A 147 -8.91 -11.06 -12.74
CA LEU A 147 -7.73 -11.16 -11.89
C LEU A 147 -6.46 -10.69 -12.59
N VAL A 148 -6.33 -10.96 -13.89
CA VAL A 148 -5.18 -10.51 -14.70
C VAL A 148 -5.15 -8.98 -14.78
N ALA A 149 -6.31 -8.35 -14.98
CA ALA A 149 -6.42 -6.89 -15.00
C ALA A 149 -6.15 -6.27 -13.61
N TYR A 150 -6.61 -6.91 -12.53
CA TYR A 150 -6.35 -6.44 -11.16
C TYR A 150 -4.87 -6.53 -10.82
N GLU A 151 -4.21 -7.63 -11.17
CA GLU A 151 -2.76 -7.76 -10.99
C GLU A 151 -2.01 -6.68 -11.77
N ALA A 152 -2.36 -6.47 -13.05
CA ALA A 152 -1.74 -5.47 -13.90
C ALA A 152 -1.90 -4.05 -13.32
N GLU A 153 -3.07 -3.72 -12.80
CA GLU A 153 -3.35 -2.43 -12.20
C GLU A 153 -2.51 -2.19 -10.94
N VAL A 154 -2.40 -3.19 -10.05
CA VAL A 154 -1.56 -3.10 -8.84
C VAL A 154 -0.07 -3.01 -9.19
N ARG A 155 0.40 -3.78 -10.20
CA ARG A 155 1.79 -3.72 -10.67
C ARG A 155 2.12 -2.34 -11.25
N ALA A 156 1.24 -1.77 -12.05
CA ALA A 156 1.42 -0.44 -12.60
C ALA A 156 1.42 0.65 -11.51
N LEU A 157 0.56 0.54 -10.50
CA LEU A 157 0.59 1.44 -9.34
C LEU A 157 1.89 1.30 -8.56
N ARG A 158 2.36 0.07 -8.28
CA ARG A 158 3.64 -0.15 -7.62
C ARG A 158 4.80 0.46 -8.40
N ALA A 159 4.80 0.33 -9.73
CA ALA A 159 5.79 0.94 -10.60
C ALA A 159 5.79 2.47 -10.49
N LEU A 160 4.61 3.11 -10.39
CA LEU A 160 4.48 4.56 -10.19
C LEU A 160 5.18 5.02 -8.89
N TYR A 161 5.01 4.27 -7.79
CA TYR A 161 5.68 4.60 -6.53
C TYR A 161 7.20 4.37 -6.58
N TYR A 162 7.66 3.34 -7.28
CA TYR A 162 9.10 3.15 -7.54
C TYR A 162 9.69 4.20 -8.49
N TYR A 163 8.91 4.71 -9.44
CA TYR A 163 9.30 5.84 -10.26
C TYR A 163 9.63 7.07 -9.40
N HIS A 164 8.75 7.42 -8.47
CA HIS A 164 9.01 8.53 -7.55
C HIS A 164 10.20 8.27 -6.63
N LEU A 165 10.39 7.03 -6.18
CA LEU A 165 11.57 6.67 -5.38
C LEU A 165 12.88 6.83 -6.17
N VAL A 166 12.95 6.32 -7.40
CA VAL A 166 14.16 6.40 -8.21
C VAL A 166 14.47 7.83 -8.67
N ASP A 167 13.43 8.62 -8.87
CA ASP A 167 13.55 10.04 -9.23
C ASP A 167 14.10 10.86 -8.06
N LEU A 168 13.47 10.78 -6.90
CA LEU A 168 13.83 11.59 -5.72
C LEU A 168 15.09 11.08 -5.01
N PHE A 169 15.33 9.75 -4.92
CA PHE A 169 16.35 9.17 -4.06
C PHE A 169 17.45 8.39 -4.82
N GLY A 170 17.27 8.12 -6.09
CA GLY A 170 18.26 7.41 -6.91
C GLY A 170 18.38 5.93 -6.58
N ASN A 171 19.42 5.55 -5.83
CA ASN A 171 19.63 4.17 -5.41
C ASN A 171 18.71 3.84 -4.22
N VAL A 172 17.80 2.92 -4.41
CA VAL A 172 16.78 2.55 -3.39
C VAL A 172 16.61 1.04 -3.30
N PRO A 173 16.19 0.49 -2.16
CA PRO A 173 15.86 -0.93 -2.06
C PRO A 173 14.70 -1.36 -2.95
N LEU A 174 14.85 -2.49 -3.66
CA LEU A 174 13.76 -3.19 -4.32
C LEU A 174 13.14 -4.20 -3.34
N VAL A 175 12.00 -3.83 -2.75
CA VAL A 175 11.22 -4.66 -1.82
C VAL A 175 10.00 -5.19 -2.57
N LEU A 176 10.03 -6.47 -2.97
CA LEU A 176 9.03 -7.06 -3.86
C LEU A 176 8.10 -8.07 -3.17
N SER A 177 8.25 -8.24 -1.86
CA SER A 177 7.36 -9.07 -1.04
C SER A 177 7.03 -8.37 0.27
N SER A 178 5.79 -8.55 0.76
CA SER A 178 5.36 -8.03 2.06
C SER A 178 6.03 -8.73 3.25
N SER A 179 6.58 -9.92 3.03
CA SER A 179 7.24 -10.75 4.04
C SER A 179 8.78 -10.71 3.97
N MET A 180 9.36 -9.82 3.14
CA MET A 180 10.83 -9.71 3.03
C MET A 180 11.44 -9.32 4.37
N PRO A 181 12.37 -10.13 4.92
CA PRO A 181 13.03 -9.81 6.18
C PRO A 181 13.88 -8.54 6.06
N VAL A 182 13.80 -7.65 7.05
CA VAL A 182 14.55 -6.35 7.04
C VAL A 182 16.04 -6.55 6.80
N LYS A 183 16.65 -7.62 7.33
CA LYS A 183 18.08 -7.95 7.13
C LYS A 183 18.46 -8.28 5.67
N GLU A 184 17.47 -8.61 4.84
CA GLU A 184 17.67 -8.94 3.42
C GLU A 184 17.45 -7.73 2.51
N VAL A 185 16.86 -6.66 3.04
CA VAL A 185 16.65 -5.41 2.32
C VAL A 185 18.00 -4.75 2.05
N LYS A 186 18.34 -4.60 0.77
CA LYS A 186 19.59 -3.98 0.32
C LYS A 186 19.26 -2.89 -0.70
N GLN A 187 20.09 -1.87 -0.72
CA GLN A 187 20.04 -0.83 -1.73
C GLN A 187 20.36 -1.43 -3.11
N SER A 188 19.51 -1.12 -4.09
CA SER A 188 19.73 -1.45 -5.51
C SER A 188 20.24 -0.21 -6.26
N PRO A 189 21.10 -0.39 -7.27
CA PRO A 189 21.49 0.70 -8.15
C PRO A 189 20.29 1.33 -8.85
N ARG A 190 20.35 2.66 -9.08
CA ARG A 190 19.31 3.41 -9.79
C ARG A 190 18.86 2.75 -11.10
N GLN A 191 19.82 2.25 -11.90
CA GLN A 191 19.52 1.58 -13.16
C GLN A 191 18.67 0.33 -12.97
N GLU A 192 18.95 -0.48 -11.95
CA GLU A 192 18.18 -1.69 -11.65
C GLU A 192 16.72 -1.35 -11.27
N VAL A 193 16.53 -0.29 -10.47
CA VAL A 193 15.21 0.19 -10.10
C VAL A 193 14.44 0.75 -11.31
N TYR A 194 15.13 1.51 -12.17
CA TYR A 194 14.55 2.01 -13.40
C TYR A 194 14.12 0.86 -14.33
N ASP A 195 14.99 -0.12 -14.55
CA ASP A 195 14.69 -1.30 -15.37
C ASP A 195 13.52 -2.11 -14.80
N PHE A 196 13.40 -2.16 -13.47
CA PHE A 196 12.26 -2.76 -12.80
C PHE A 196 10.96 -2.00 -13.13
N VAL A 197 10.95 -0.68 -13.00
CA VAL A 197 9.78 0.17 -13.33
C VAL A 197 9.33 -0.04 -14.77
N VAL A 198 10.27 0.05 -15.72
CA VAL A 198 9.98 -0.14 -17.15
C VAL A 198 9.39 -1.53 -17.41
N ARG A 199 9.98 -2.57 -16.83
CA ARG A 199 9.51 -3.95 -17.00
C ARG A 199 8.11 -4.16 -16.41
N GLU A 200 7.82 -3.62 -15.22
CA GLU A 200 6.48 -3.70 -14.61
C GLU A 200 5.43 -3.04 -15.50
N LEU A 201 5.70 -1.84 -16.03
CA LEU A 201 4.79 -1.15 -16.92
C LEU A 201 4.60 -1.85 -18.27
N GLN A 202 5.68 -2.34 -18.89
CA GLN A 202 5.61 -3.09 -20.14
C GLN A 202 4.79 -4.38 -20.01
N GLN A 203 4.89 -5.07 -18.86
CA GLN A 203 4.13 -6.28 -18.59
C GLN A 203 2.68 -6.01 -18.21
N SER A 204 2.40 -4.89 -17.58
CA SER A 204 1.05 -4.51 -17.13
C SER A 204 0.21 -3.87 -18.23
N ALA A 205 0.80 -3.00 -19.04
CA ALA A 205 0.09 -2.20 -20.03
C ALA A 205 -0.82 -2.99 -20.97
N PRO A 206 -0.44 -4.18 -21.50
CA PRO A 206 -1.32 -4.98 -22.36
C PRO A 206 -2.63 -5.41 -21.69
N GLU A 207 -2.59 -5.63 -20.38
CA GLU A 207 -3.71 -6.14 -19.58
C GLU A 207 -4.58 -5.03 -18.98
N LEU A 208 -4.10 -3.78 -19.03
CA LEU A 208 -4.85 -2.62 -18.56
C LEU A 208 -5.95 -2.23 -19.56
N SER A 209 -7.03 -1.62 -19.04
CA SER A 209 -8.10 -1.06 -19.86
C SER A 209 -7.56 -0.04 -20.86
N THR A 210 -8.10 -0.05 -22.08
CA THR A 210 -7.83 0.97 -23.11
C THR A 210 -8.65 2.24 -22.93
N ALA A 211 -9.55 2.28 -21.95
CA ALA A 211 -10.37 3.46 -21.65
C ALA A 211 -9.50 4.64 -21.22
N HIS A 212 -9.99 5.84 -21.45
CA HIS A 212 -9.36 7.06 -20.96
C HIS A 212 -9.78 7.30 -19.50
N GLY A 213 -8.84 7.23 -18.57
CA GLY A 213 -9.09 7.40 -17.13
C GLY A 213 -9.49 8.83 -16.72
N ASN A 214 -9.34 9.81 -17.61
CA ASN A 214 -9.74 11.21 -17.40
C ASN A 214 -11.18 11.52 -17.84
N LEU A 215 -11.89 10.57 -18.43
CA LEU A 215 -13.28 10.73 -18.82
C LEU A 215 -14.21 10.05 -17.80
N PRO A 216 -15.39 10.64 -17.49
CA PRO A 216 -16.37 10.03 -16.61
C PRO A 216 -16.75 8.62 -17.04
N GLY A 217 -16.76 7.68 -16.09
CA GLY A 217 -17.08 6.27 -16.34
C GLY A 217 -16.38 5.34 -15.34
N THR A 218 -16.46 4.05 -15.59
CA THR A 218 -15.95 2.99 -14.70
C THR A 218 -14.44 3.12 -14.41
N TYR A 219 -13.68 3.70 -15.33
CA TYR A 219 -12.22 3.83 -15.23
C TYR A 219 -11.75 5.24 -14.87
N TYR A 220 -12.68 6.13 -14.47
CA TYR A 220 -12.32 7.48 -14.06
C TYR A 220 -11.38 7.46 -12.85
N GLY A 221 -10.23 8.15 -12.99
CA GLY A 221 -9.20 8.20 -11.94
C GLY A 221 -8.37 6.92 -11.76
N ARG A 222 -8.61 5.89 -12.59
CA ARG A 222 -7.83 4.63 -12.53
C ARG A 222 -6.65 4.67 -13.51
N ILE A 223 -5.62 3.88 -13.19
CA ILE A 223 -4.51 3.66 -14.13
C ILE A 223 -5.01 2.79 -15.29
N THR A 224 -4.83 3.28 -16.50
CA THR A 224 -5.26 2.63 -17.74
C THR A 224 -4.08 2.56 -18.69
N ARG A 225 -4.18 1.81 -19.78
CA ARG A 225 -3.09 1.67 -20.74
C ARG A 225 -2.55 3.01 -21.27
N PRO A 226 -3.38 4.02 -21.59
CA PRO A 226 -2.87 5.33 -22.01
C PRO A 226 -2.10 6.08 -20.91
N VAL A 227 -2.24 5.68 -19.63
CA VAL A 227 -1.57 6.33 -18.49
C VAL A 227 -0.26 5.61 -18.14
N ALA A 228 -0.21 4.29 -18.30
CA ALA A 228 0.97 3.47 -18.04
C ALA A 228 2.01 3.55 -19.16
#